data_92ca9d5af4ff7c2881cfa0f678d68a56
#
_entry.id   92ca9d5af4ff7c2881cfa0f678d68a56
#
_cell.length_a   1.000
_cell.length_b   1.000
_cell.length_c   1.000
_cell.angle_alpha   90.00
_cell.angle_beta   90.00
_cell.angle_gamma   90.00
#
_symmetry.space_group_name_H-M   'P 1'
#
loop_
_entity.id
_entity.type
_entity.pdbx_description
1 polymer ?
#
loop_
_entity_poly.entity_id
_entity_poly.type
_entity_poly.pdbx_seq_one_letter_code
_entity_poly.pdbx_strand_id
1 'polypeptide(L)'
;HYLVEKIHQQQVDVSQLTFVKLDEWVDLPLTMPGTCETFLQQHIVQPLGLREDQLISFRSEEINETECERVTNLIARKGGLDLCVLGLGKNGHLGLNEPGENLQPACHISQLDARTQQHEMLKTAGRPVTRGITLGLKDILNAREVLLLVTGEGKQDATERFLTAKVSTAIPAVSYTHLTLPTN
;
A
#
# COMPACT_ATOMS: atom_id res chain seq x y z
N HIS A 1 13.65 -0.17 8.94
CA HIS A 1 14.59 -0.19 10.08
C HIS A 1 14.32 0.94 11.07
N TYR A 2 14.40 2.22 10.68
CA TYR A 2 14.30 3.35 11.60
C TYR A 2 13.06 3.32 12.52
N LEU A 3 11.86 3.01 11.98
CA LEU A 3 10.63 2.90 12.77
C LEU A 3 10.77 1.83 13.86
N VAL A 4 11.23 0.64 13.48
CA VAL A 4 11.42 -0.49 14.41
C VAL A 4 12.46 -0.16 15.47
N GLU A 5 13.57 0.43 15.07
CA GLU A 5 14.59 0.90 16.03
C GLU A 5 14.02 1.89 17.03
N LYS A 6 13.20 2.85 16.59
CA LYS A 6 12.56 3.83 17.48
C LYS A 6 11.53 3.20 18.41
N ILE A 7 10.75 2.24 17.92
CA ILE A 7 9.82 1.46 18.75
C ILE A 7 10.58 0.76 19.89
N HIS A 8 11.70 0.08 19.56
CA HIS A 8 12.52 -0.59 20.58
C HIS A 8 13.19 0.40 21.53
N GLN A 9 13.81 1.47 21.00
CA GLN A 9 14.49 2.48 21.83
C GLN A 9 13.55 3.17 22.82
N GLN A 10 12.32 3.44 22.40
CA GLN A 10 11.31 4.11 23.20
C GLN A 10 10.41 3.13 23.97
N GLN A 11 10.67 1.83 23.87
CA GLN A 11 9.89 0.77 24.52
C GLN A 11 8.37 0.89 24.27
N VAL A 12 8.01 1.24 23.01
CA VAL A 12 6.59 1.39 22.62
C VAL A 12 5.91 0.03 22.68
N ASP A 13 4.81 -0.06 23.42
CA ASP A 13 3.97 -1.25 23.45
C ASP A 13 3.21 -1.42 22.13
N VAL A 14 3.54 -2.46 21.38
CA VAL A 14 2.91 -2.80 20.10
C VAL A 14 1.84 -3.90 20.25
N SER A 15 1.55 -4.35 21.47
CA SER A 15 0.66 -5.49 21.73
C SER A 15 -0.76 -5.27 21.21
N GLN A 16 -1.22 -4.04 21.12
CA GLN A 16 -2.54 -3.64 20.65
C GLN A 16 -2.55 -3.18 19.18
N LEU A 17 -1.40 -3.07 18.54
CA LEU A 17 -1.33 -2.65 17.14
C LEU A 17 -1.72 -3.81 16.20
N THR A 18 -2.46 -3.47 15.16
CA THR A 18 -2.70 -4.36 14.02
C THR A 18 -2.11 -3.71 12.78
N PHE A 19 -1.20 -4.42 12.14
CA PHE A 19 -0.63 -4.00 10.86
C PHE A 19 -1.49 -4.52 9.71
N VAL A 20 -1.64 -3.70 8.69
CA VAL A 20 -2.40 -4.05 7.49
C VAL A 20 -1.48 -3.93 6.30
N LYS A 21 -1.35 -4.99 5.50
CA LYS A 21 -0.64 -4.96 4.24
C LYS A 21 -1.48 -4.20 3.21
N LEU A 22 -0.94 -3.11 2.68
CA LEU A 22 -1.65 -2.21 1.76
C LEU A 22 -1.96 -2.87 0.41
N ASP A 23 -1.02 -3.66 -0.09
CA ASP A 23 -1.05 -4.28 -1.41
C ASP A 23 -0.18 -5.54 -1.50
N GLU A 24 -0.34 -6.30 -2.58
CA GLU A 24 0.49 -7.46 -2.88
C GLU A 24 0.52 -7.76 -4.39
N TRP A 25 1.60 -8.36 -4.83
CA TRP A 25 1.75 -8.90 -6.18
C TRP A 25 0.92 -10.17 -6.36
N VAL A 26 0.07 -10.21 -7.37
CA VAL A 26 -0.80 -11.37 -7.66
C VAL A 26 -0.03 -12.44 -8.41
N ASP A 27 -0.40 -13.70 -8.16
CA ASP A 27 0.17 -14.90 -8.76
C ASP A 27 1.64 -15.21 -8.35
N LEU A 28 2.14 -14.61 -7.27
CA LEU A 28 3.42 -14.97 -6.67
C LEU A 28 3.20 -15.65 -5.31
N PRO A 29 3.89 -16.75 -5.00
CA PRO A 29 3.89 -17.32 -3.66
C PRO A 29 4.34 -16.27 -2.62
N LEU A 30 3.63 -16.13 -1.53
CA LEU A 30 3.94 -15.15 -0.47
C LEU A 30 5.33 -15.36 0.17
N THR A 31 5.88 -16.56 0.04
CA THR A 31 7.23 -16.91 0.51
C THR A 31 8.35 -16.47 -0.45
N MET A 32 7.99 -16.03 -1.67
CA MET A 32 8.97 -15.61 -2.66
C MET A 32 9.63 -14.29 -2.25
N PRO A 33 10.97 -14.18 -2.34
CA PRO A 33 11.65 -12.90 -2.14
C PRO A 33 11.13 -11.82 -3.08
N GLY A 34 10.91 -10.61 -2.55
CA GLY A 34 10.38 -9.48 -3.31
C GLY A 34 8.85 -9.35 -3.30
N THR A 35 8.13 -10.21 -2.59
CA THR A 35 6.72 -9.98 -2.27
C THR A 35 6.58 -8.93 -1.16
N CYS A 36 5.46 -8.21 -1.13
CA CYS A 36 5.16 -7.29 -0.02
C CYS A 36 5.10 -8.05 1.31
N GLU A 37 4.64 -9.29 1.28
CA GLU A 37 4.64 -10.19 2.45
C GLU A 37 6.03 -10.42 3.00
N THR A 38 6.99 -10.87 2.17
CA THR A 38 8.35 -11.13 2.65
C THR A 38 9.01 -9.85 3.15
N PHE A 39 8.73 -8.71 2.53
CA PHE A 39 9.22 -7.41 3.00
C PHE A 39 8.67 -7.08 4.40
N LEU A 40 7.36 -7.19 4.62
CA LEU A 40 6.76 -6.92 5.93
C LEU A 40 7.23 -7.91 7.00
N GLN A 41 7.31 -9.19 6.65
CA GLN A 41 7.82 -10.22 7.58
C GLN A 41 9.23 -9.88 8.05
N GLN A 42 10.12 -9.54 7.12
CA GLN A 42 11.52 -9.27 7.42
C GLN A 42 11.74 -7.94 8.17
N HIS A 43 10.97 -6.91 7.85
CA HIS A 43 11.24 -5.55 8.31
C HIS A 43 10.34 -5.07 9.44
N ILE A 44 9.21 -5.73 9.68
CA ILE A 44 8.20 -5.33 10.68
C ILE A 44 7.83 -6.49 11.60
N VAL A 45 7.28 -7.58 11.03
CA VAL A 45 6.65 -8.64 11.82
C VAL A 45 7.65 -9.35 12.72
N GLN A 46 8.72 -9.87 12.14
CA GLN A 46 9.77 -10.58 12.89
C GLN A 46 10.53 -9.66 13.86
N PRO A 47 11.00 -8.46 13.43
CA PRO A 47 11.71 -7.57 14.35
C PRO A 47 10.87 -7.07 15.52
N LEU A 48 9.56 -6.90 15.36
CA LEU A 48 8.66 -6.48 16.44
C LEU A 48 8.05 -7.64 17.22
N GLY A 49 8.30 -8.89 16.80
CA GLY A 49 7.70 -10.08 17.42
C GLY A 49 6.17 -10.09 17.36
N LEU A 50 5.58 -9.62 16.25
CA LEU A 50 4.14 -9.53 16.11
C LEU A 50 3.51 -10.93 16.05
N ARG A 51 2.34 -11.08 16.69
CA ARG A 51 1.53 -12.30 16.59
C ARG A 51 0.79 -12.34 15.25
N GLU A 52 0.35 -13.51 14.84
CA GLU A 52 -0.39 -13.70 13.59
C GLU A 52 -1.68 -12.86 13.52
N ASP A 53 -2.39 -12.69 14.66
CA ASP A 53 -3.60 -11.88 14.74
C ASP A 53 -3.38 -10.35 14.66
N GLN A 54 -2.12 -9.93 14.67
CA GLN A 54 -1.68 -8.54 14.52
C GLN A 54 -1.32 -8.18 13.07
N LEU A 55 -1.44 -9.11 12.11
CA LEU A 55 -1.23 -8.83 10.70
C LEU A 55 -2.46 -9.19 9.87
N ILE A 56 -3.02 -8.19 9.19
CA ILE A 56 -4.02 -8.40 8.14
C ILE A 56 -3.29 -8.36 6.80
N SER A 57 -3.23 -9.48 6.11
CA SER A 57 -2.47 -9.65 4.88
C SER A 57 -3.35 -10.18 3.75
N PHE A 58 -3.08 -9.72 2.52
CA PHE A 58 -3.64 -10.31 1.31
C PHE A 58 -2.99 -11.65 1.01
N ARG A 59 -3.80 -12.61 0.55
CA ARG A 59 -3.32 -13.74 -0.23
C ARG A 59 -2.90 -13.26 -1.60
N SER A 60 -2.14 -14.06 -2.33
CA SER A 60 -1.59 -13.66 -3.65
C SER A 60 -1.88 -14.66 -4.75
N GLU A 61 -2.13 -15.92 -4.41
CA GLU A 61 -2.38 -16.99 -5.37
C GLU A 61 -3.86 -17.37 -5.39
N GLU A 62 -4.36 -17.72 -6.56
CA GLU A 62 -5.75 -18.14 -6.79
C GLU A 62 -6.80 -17.17 -6.23
N ILE A 63 -6.46 -15.87 -6.27
CA ILE A 63 -7.32 -14.84 -5.70
C ILE A 63 -8.35 -14.33 -6.71
N ASN A 64 -9.47 -13.86 -6.14
CA ASN A 64 -10.52 -13.14 -6.83
C ASN A 64 -11.03 -11.99 -5.94
N GLU A 65 -12.11 -11.35 -6.32
CA GLU A 65 -12.68 -10.21 -5.59
C GLU A 65 -13.08 -10.53 -4.15
N THR A 66 -13.36 -11.81 -3.81
CA THR A 66 -13.69 -12.20 -2.42
C THR A 66 -12.52 -11.99 -1.47
N GLU A 67 -11.28 -11.96 -1.96
CA GLU A 67 -10.12 -11.64 -1.15
C GLU A 67 -10.14 -10.17 -0.69
N CYS A 68 -10.58 -9.25 -1.54
CA CYS A 68 -10.82 -7.86 -1.17
C CYS A 68 -11.88 -7.75 -0.07
N GLU A 69 -12.99 -8.46 -0.22
CA GLU A 69 -14.04 -8.48 0.80
C GLU A 69 -13.53 -9.03 2.13
N ARG A 70 -12.74 -10.11 2.10
CA ARG A 70 -12.14 -10.69 3.30
C ARG A 70 -11.28 -9.67 4.05
N VAL A 71 -10.38 -8.99 3.35
CA VAL A 71 -9.45 -8.03 3.97
C VAL A 71 -10.18 -6.80 4.46
N THR A 72 -11.07 -6.21 3.67
CA THR A 72 -11.83 -5.01 4.08
C THR A 72 -12.76 -5.30 5.26
N ASN A 73 -13.37 -6.49 5.33
CA ASN A 73 -14.16 -6.92 6.48
C ASN A 73 -13.31 -7.08 7.76
N LEU A 74 -12.08 -7.59 7.65
CA LEU A 74 -11.15 -7.67 8.79
C LEU A 74 -10.77 -6.29 9.29
N ILE A 75 -10.46 -5.35 8.38
CA ILE A 75 -10.17 -3.95 8.72
C ILE A 75 -11.39 -3.31 9.42
N ALA A 76 -12.57 -3.49 8.87
CA ALA A 76 -13.81 -2.93 9.45
C ALA A 76 -14.07 -3.47 10.88
N ARG A 77 -13.85 -4.76 11.13
CA ARG A 77 -13.97 -5.38 12.47
C ARG A 77 -12.98 -4.79 13.48
N LYS A 78 -11.83 -4.29 13.03
CA LYS A 78 -10.84 -3.59 13.86
C LYS A 78 -11.16 -2.10 14.06
N GLY A 79 -12.23 -1.58 13.45
CA GLY A 79 -12.65 -0.17 13.55
C GLY A 79 -12.10 0.74 12.47
N GLY A 80 -11.55 0.19 11.39
CA GLY A 80 -10.92 0.92 10.27
C GLY A 80 -9.42 1.06 10.41
N LEU A 81 -8.84 1.98 9.64
CA LEU A 81 -7.41 2.33 9.67
C LEU A 81 -7.21 3.60 10.51
N ASP A 82 -6.37 3.53 11.53
CA ASP A 82 -5.98 4.73 12.30
C ASP A 82 -4.91 5.52 11.55
N LEU A 83 -3.92 4.84 10.98
CA LEU A 83 -2.85 5.45 10.21
C LEU A 83 -2.61 4.66 8.93
N CYS A 84 -2.52 5.36 7.80
CA CYS A 84 -2.07 4.81 6.53
C CYS A 84 -0.75 5.46 6.13
N VAL A 85 0.30 4.66 5.96
CA VAL A 85 1.61 5.13 5.51
C VAL A 85 1.78 4.79 4.04
N LEU A 86 2.00 5.81 3.22
CA LEU A 86 2.05 5.69 1.76
C LEU A 86 3.36 6.19 1.18
N GLY A 87 3.77 5.56 0.09
CA GLY A 87 4.76 6.11 -0.83
C GLY A 87 4.08 6.67 -2.07
N LEU A 88 4.66 7.72 -2.70
CA LEU A 88 4.23 8.18 -4.01
C LEU A 88 4.92 7.35 -5.10
N GLY A 89 4.16 6.72 -5.99
CA GLY A 89 4.69 6.03 -7.16
C GLY A 89 5.27 7.00 -8.20
N LYS A 90 6.21 6.54 -9.04
CA LYS A 90 6.84 7.36 -10.09
C LYS A 90 5.85 7.84 -11.16
N ASN A 91 4.75 7.14 -11.34
CA ASN A 91 3.64 7.53 -12.23
C ASN A 91 2.48 8.22 -11.49
N GLY A 92 2.60 8.42 -10.17
CA GLY A 92 1.59 9.06 -9.32
C GLY A 92 0.58 8.11 -8.69
N HIS A 93 0.82 6.80 -8.68
CA HIS A 93 -0.03 5.84 -7.97
C HIS A 93 0.16 5.92 -6.45
N LEU A 94 -0.84 5.46 -5.69
CA LEU A 94 -0.80 5.17 -4.26
C LEU A 94 -1.16 3.70 -4.01
N GLY A 95 -0.31 2.97 -3.30
CA GLY A 95 -0.41 1.51 -3.28
C GLY A 95 -0.25 0.99 -4.71
N LEU A 96 -1.16 0.12 -5.16
CA LEU A 96 -1.24 -0.29 -6.58
C LEU A 96 -2.50 0.29 -7.27
N ASN A 97 -2.99 1.46 -6.79
CA ASN A 97 -4.01 2.24 -7.49
C ASN A 97 -3.37 2.98 -8.67
N GLU A 98 -3.29 2.30 -9.80
CA GLU A 98 -2.62 2.78 -11.00
C GLU A 98 -3.40 3.88 -11.73
N PRO A 99 -2.70 4.81 -12.43
CA PRO A 99 -3.35 5.72 -13.37
C PRO A 99 -4.16 4.96 -14.43
N GLY A 100 -5.35 5.46 -14.77
CA GLY A 100 -6.23 4.82 -15.75
C GLY A 100 -7.38 5.72 -16.15
N GLU A 101 -8.27 5.21 -17.00
CA GLU A 101 -9.49 5.92 -17.39
C GLU A 101 -10.45 6.09 -16.21
N ASN A 102 -10.51 5.07 -15.36
CA ASN A 102 -11.33 5.05 -14.15
C ASN A 102 -10.51 4.60 -12.96
N LEU A 103 -10.66 5.27 -11.82
CA LEU A 103 -10.11 4.84 -10.55
C LEU A 103 -11.10 3.95 -9.81
N GLN A 104 -10.60 2.84 -9.29
CA GLN A 104 -11.40 1.95 -8.44
C GLN A 104 -11.40 2.48 -7.00
N PRO A 105 -12.56 2.85 -6.43
CA PRO A 105 -12.59 3.41 -5.09
C PRO A 105 -12.34 2.38 -3.99
N ALA A 106 -12.82 1.16 -4.16
CA ALA A 106 -12.70 0.07 -3.20
C ALA A 106 -11.47 -0.80 -3.48
N CYS A 107 -11.15 -1.68 -2.55
CA CYS A 107 -10.15 -2.74 -2.75
C CYS A 107 -10.42 -3.50 -4.05
N HIS A 108 -9.37 -3.75 -4.83
CA HIS A 108 -9.50 -4.38 -6.14
C HIS A 108 -8.21 -5.04 -6.61
N ILE A 109 -8.33 -5.87 -7.65
CA ILE A 109 -7.21 -6.38 -8.41
C ILE A 109 -6.91 -5.39 -9.53
N SER A 110 -5.72 -4.79 -9.48
CA SER A 110 -5.23 -3.78 -10.41
C SER A 110 -4.39 -4.40 -11.52
N GLN A 111 -4.53 -3.90 -12.75
CA GLN A 111 -3.56 -4.11 -13.82
C GLN A 111 -2.39 -3.15 -13.61
N LEU A 112 -1.19 -3.67 -13.56
CA LEU A 112 0.00 -2.88 -13.28
C LEU A 112 0.47 -2.11 -14.53
N ASP A 113 0.77 -0.84 -14.36
CA ASP A 113 1.45 -0.03 -15.36
C ASP A 113 2.82 -0.62 -15.72
N ALA A 114 3.28 -0.40 -16.95
CA ALA A 114 4.57 -0.92 -17.42
C ALA A 114 5.77 -0.50 -16.55
N ARG A 115 5.71 0.68 -15.92
CA ARG A 115 6.74 1.15 -14.98
C ARG A 115 6.69 0.38 -13.66
N THR A 116 5.48 0.09 -13.16
CA THR A 116 5.27 -0.70 -11.94
C THR A 116 5.70 -2.14 -12.13
N GLN A 117 5.47 -2.73 -13.30
CA GLN A 117 5.97 -4.06 -13.64
C GLN A 117 7.51 -4.18 -13.63
N GLN A 118 8.22 -3.04 -13.72
CA GLN A 118 9.69 -2.97 -13.63
C GLN A 118 10.16 -2.64 -12.21
N HIS A 119 9.28 -2.73 -11.21
CA HIS A 119 9.64 -2.44 -9.82
C HIS A 119 10.79 -3.34 -9.36
N GLU A 120 11.67 -2.79 -8.54
CA GLU A 120 12.87 -3.49 -8.09
C GLU A 120 12.57 -4.80 -7.36
N MET A 121 11.50 -4.82 -6.57
CA MET A 121 11.03 -6.02 -5.87
C MET A 121 10.68 -7.16 -6.81
N LEU A 122 10.29 -6.89 -8.05
CA LEU A 122 9.91 -7.89 -9.03
C LEU A 122 11.09 -8.47 -9.84
N LYS A 123 12.29 -7.93 -9.67
CA LYS A 123 13.48 -8.41 -10.41
C LYS A 123 13.79 -9.89 -10.17
N THR A 124 13.41 -10.42 -9.02
CA THR A 124 13.64 -11.81 -8.64
C THR A 124 12.45 -12.73 -8.94
N ALA A 125 11.35 -12.22 -9.46
CA ALA A 125 10.13 -12.99 -9.70
C ALA A 125 10.27 -14.10 -10.76
N GLY A 126 11.28 -14.00 -11.64
CA GLY A 126 11.54 -14.99 -12.70
C GLY A 126 10.47 -15.06 -13.80
N ARG A 127 9.42 -14.27 -13.70
CA ARG A 127 8.31 -14.14 -14.66
C ARG A 127 7.71 -12.74 -14.61
N PRO A 128 7.04 -12.28 -15.68
CA PRO A 128 6.29 -11.03 -15.65
C PRO A 128 5.18 -11.08 -14.61
N VAL A 129 5.07 -10.02 -13.80
CA VAL A 129 3.96 -9.79 -12.87
C VAL A 129 3.15 -8.62 -13.41
N THR A 130 1.91 -8.88 -13.80
CA THR A 130 1.05 -7.91 -14.48
C THR A 130 -0.13 -7.45 -13.64
N ARG A 131 -0.37 -8.11 -12.50
CA ARG A 131 -1.49 -7.82 -11.61
C ARG A 131 -1.02 -7.64 -10.18
N GLY A 132 -1.72 -6.77 -9.47
CA GLY A 132 -1.58 -6.60 -8.04
C GLY A 132 -2.95 -6.49 -7.37
N ILE A 133 -3.05 -6.81 -6.09
CA ILE A 133 -4.22 -6.55 -5.27
C ILE A 133 -3.90 -5.40 -4.32
N THR A 134 -4.83 -4.46 -4.13
CA THR A 134 -4.57 -3.26 -3.33
C THR A 134 -5.83 -2.78 -2.61
N LEU A 135 -5.66 -2.17 -1.44
CA LEU A 135 -6.70 -1.32 -0.87
C LEU A 135 -6.98 -0.16 -1.83
N GLY A 136 -8.25 0.16 -2.02
CA GLY A 136 -8.67 1.23 -2.92
C GLY A 136 -8.49 2.61 -2.31
N LEU A 137 -8.65 3.65 -3.13
CA LEU A 137 -8.51 5.04 -2.66
C LEU A 137 -9.49 5.39 -1.54
N LYS A 138 -10.73 4.86 -1.58
CA LYS A 138 -11.71 5.05 -0.51
C LYS A 138 -11.23 4.45 0.81
N ASP A 139 -10.62 3.27 0.78
CA ASP A 139 -10.12 2.61 1.99
C ASP A 139 -8.99 3.41 2.61
N ILE A 140 -8.08 3.93 1.76
CA ILE A 140 -6.96 4.78 2.16
C ILE A 140 -7.47 6.11 2.74
N LEU A 141 -8.39 6.79 2.05
CA LEU A 141 -8.92 8.11 2.45
C LEU A 141 -9.81 8.05 3.70
N ASN A 142 -10.35 6.87 4.02
CA ASN A 142 -11.09 6.64 5.26
C ASN A 142 -10.19 6.39 6.48
N ALA A 143 -8.87 6.30 6.30
CA ALA A 143 -7.94 6.27 7.42
C ALA A 143 -8.04 7.59 8.22
N ARG A 144 -7.92 7.52 9.55
CA ARG A 144 -7.98 8.72 10.42
C ARG A 144 -6.83 9.67 10.12
N GLU A 145 -5.67 9.10 9.84
CA GLU A 145 -4.47 9.84 9.43
C GLU A 145 -3.82 9.16 8.23
N VAL A 146 -3.28 9.96 7.32
CA VAL A 146 -2.48 9.46 6.19
C VAL A 146 -1.14 10.18 6.17
N LEU A 147 -0.07 9.40 6.20
CA LEU A 147 1.31 9.88 6.08
C LEU A 147 1.86 9.54 4.70
N LEU A 148 2.01 10.54 3.85
CA LEU A 148 2.63 10.37 2.54
C LEU A 148 4.12 10.66 2.61
N LEU A 149 4.93 9.63 2.33
CA LEU A 149 6.39 9.73 2.27
C LEU A 149 6.85 9.80 0.82
N VAL A 150 7.48 10.91 0.45
CA VAL A 150 8.03 11.10 -0.89
C VAL A 150 9.55 11.18 -0.80
N THR A 151 10.20 10.07 -1.11
CA THR A 151 11.66 9.93 -1.01
C THR A 151 12.23 9.21 -2.24
N GLY A 152 13.53 9.40 -2.48
CA GLY A 152 14.25 8.71 -3.54
C GLY A 152 14.28 9.46 -4.88
N GLU A 153 15.19 9.04 -5.73
CA GLU A 153 15.41 9.64 -7.05
C GLU A 153 14.28 9.30 -8.04
N GLY A 154 14.08 10.20 -9.02
CA GLY A 154 13.12 10.01 -10.10
C GLY A 154 11.65 10.23 -9.71
N LYS A 155 11.38 10.88 -8.57
CA LYS A 155 10.03 11.25 -8.13
C LYS A 155 9.68 12.73 -8.33
N GLN A 156 10.59 13.54 -8.88
CA GLN A 156 10.37 14.98 -9.08
C GLN A 156 9.12 15.24 -9.91
N ASP A 157 9.00 14.65 -11.10
CA ASP A 157 7.83 14.81 -11.98
C ASP A 157 6.52 14.39 -11.28
N ALA A 158 6.52 13.24 -10.63
CA ALA A 158 5.34 12.78 -9.89
C ALA A 158 4.99 13.73 -8.73
N THR A 159 5.99 14.29 -8.05
CA THR A 159 5.79 15.24 -6.94
C THR A 159 5.25 16.58 -7.44
N GLU A 160 5.81 17.14 -8.50
CA GLU A 160 5.31 18.38 -9.11
C GLU A 160 3.86 18.21 -9.57
N ARG A 161 3.57 17.13 -10.26
CA ARG A 161 2.20 16.81 -10.70
C ARG A 161 1.25 16.60 -9.52
N PHE A 162 1.69 15.95 -8.46
CA PHE A 162 0.92 15.76 -7.23
C PHE A 162 0.57 17.10 -6.57
N LEU A 163 1.50 18.06 -6.53
CA LEU A 163 1.29 19.37 -5.89
C LEU A 163 0.49 20.34 -6.75
N THR A 164 0.53 20.22 -8.07
CA THR A 164 -0.02 21.23 -9.01
C THR A 164 -1.23 20.75 -9.79
N ALA A 165 -1.43 19.44 -9.91
CA ALA A 165 -2.54 18.90 -10.71
C ALA A 165 -3.87 19.00 -9.98
N LYS A 166 -4.95 19.18 -10.78
CA LYS A 166 -6.30 18.96 -10.31
C LYS A 166 -6.56 17.46 -10.16
N VAL A 167 -7.56 17.09 -9.33
CA VAL A 167 -7.99 15.70 -9.20
C VAL A 167 -8.23 15.08 -10.58
N SER A 168 -7.53 14.01 -10.86
CA SER A 168 -7.66 13.31 -12.14
C SER A 168 -7.27 11.84 -11.98
N THR A 169 -7.80 11.02 -12.87
CA THR A 169 -7.47 9.58 -12.93
C THR A 169 -6.04 9.31 -13.40
N ALA A 170 -5.40 10.31 -14.02
CA ALA A 170 -4.02 10.22 -14.49
C ALA A 170 -2.97 10.34 -13.35
N ILE A 171 -3.41 10.78 -12.16
CA ILE A 171 -2.56 10.89 -10.97
C ILE A 171 -3.42 10.55 -9.75
N PRO A 172 -3.59 9.28 -9.42
CA PRO A 172 -4.44 8.86 -8.29
C PRO A 172 -4.10 9.55 -6.96
N ALA A 173 -2.82 9.83 -6.74
CA ALA A 173 -2.35 10.50 -5.53
C ALA A 173 -2.96 11.90 -5.31
N VAL A 174 -3.35 12.62 -6.37
CA VAL A 174 -3.96 13.95 -6.23
C VAL A 174 -5.31 13.90 -5.51
N SER A 175 -6.01 12.77 -5.56
CA SER A 175 -7.25 12.58 -4.79
C SER A 175 -7.04 12.80 -3.29
N TYR A 176 -5.86 12.50 -2.76
CA TYR A 176 -5.53 12.73 -1.36
C TYR A 176 -5.43 14.23 -1.01
N THR A 177 -4.73 15.03 -1.82
CA THR A 177 -4.53 16.46 -1.52
C THR A 177 -5.82 17.28 -1.54
N HIS A 178 -6.75 16.94 -2.43
CA HIS A 178 -7.99 17.68 -2.57
C HIS A 178 -9.08 17.30 -1.55
N LEU A 179 -8.96 16.14 -0.92
CA LEU A 179 -9.93 15.68 0.09
C LEU A 179 -9.49 15.97 1.52
N THR A 180 -8.19 16.22 1.74
CA THR A 180 -7.62 16.36 3.09
C THR A 180 -7.06 17.76 3.40
N LEU A 181 -6.85 18.61 2.40
CA LEU A 181 -6.46 19.99 2.64
C LEU A 181 -7.70 20.84 2.97
N PRO A 182 -7.68 21.65 4.06
CA PRO A 182 -8.75 22.60 4.30
C PRO A 182 -8.83 23.56 3.10
N THR A 183 -10.01 23.67 2.52
CA THR A 183 -10.31 24.73 1.57
C THR A 183 -10.35 26.04 2.34
N ASN A 184 -9.29 26.85 2.22
CA ASN A 184 -9.30 28.24 2.67
C ASN A 184 -10.20 29.08 1.77
#